data_41ef65bb858fa2719b1faf212b6219a0
#
_entry.id   41ef65bb858fa2719b1faf212b6219a0
#
_cell.length_a   1.000
_cell.length_b   1.000
_cell.length_c   1.000
_cell.angle_alpha   90.00
_cell.angle_beta   90.00
_cell.angle_gamma   90.00
#
_symmetry.space_group_name_H-M   'P 1'
#
loop_
_entity.id
_entity.type
_entity.pdbx_description
1 polymer ?
#
loop_
_entity_poly.entity_id
_entity_poly.type
_entity_poly.pdbx_seq_one_letter_code
_entity_poly.pdbx_strand_id
1 'polypeptide(L)'
;MFKKAFTLVELAVSMMIISLLVALISGGSTLLANAKANKLLREMLSIKQAFSLFESTFDALPGDFKDAYSYWGDACDTTAAECNGNGNGQIAESVSENESYTESKFVFHHLNLSGILKRGNYTPSTDESYEYDLTFAAYDTQGVVYYPDSVENFPEGAQNWLQIGSGALEAGAYLQPKWAHKLDKKIDNGLPWTGVFTIMDSTGASGDQTVNFNCTGDGQTVSNVYQLSNNVAACNTLFDMDS
;
A
#
# COMPACT_ATOMS: atom_id res chain seq x y z
N MET A 1 22.67 53.12 -28.71
CA MET A 1 22.01 52.00 -28.03
C MET A 1 21.40 52.49 -26.72
N PHE A 2 20.09 52.78 -26.66
CA PHE A 2 19.45 53.26 -25.45
C PHE A 2 19.22 52.10 -24.49
N LYS A 3 19.92 52.07 -23.36
CA LYS A 3 19.61 51.16 -22.25
C LYS A 3 18.31 51.64 -21.59
N LYS A 4 17.25 50.83 -21.74
CA LYS A 4 16.02 51.07 -20.99
C LYS A 4 16.29 50.78 -19.51
N ALA A 5 16.18 51.77 -18.65
CA ALA A 5 16.23 51.63 -17.20
C ALA A 5 14.88 51.15 -16.69
N PHE A 6 14.87 50.17 -15.81
CA PHE A 6 13.67 49.69 -15.14
C PHE A 6 13.13 50.79 -14.23
N THR A 7 11.82 50.94 -14.20
CA THR A 7 11.17 51.84 -13.28
C THR A 7 11.04 51.21 -11.88
N LEU A 8 11.04 52.02 -10.84
CA LEU A 8 10.86 51.58 -9.45
C LEU A 8 9.52 50.84 -9.25
N VAL A 9 8.50 51.22 -10.00
CA VAL A 9 7.18 50.60 -9.99
C VAL A 9 7.20 49.19 -10.61
N GLU A 10 7.89 49.01 -11.73
CA GLU A 10 8.03 47.67 -12.35
C GLU A 10 8.72 46.69 -11.43
N LEU A 11 9.75 47.15 -10.69
CA LEU A 11 10.45 46.28 -9.72
C LEU A 11 9.54 45.93 -8.55
N ALA A 12 8.78 46.93 -8.01
CA ALA A 12 7.86 46.69 -6.89
C ALA A 12 6.73 45.72 -7.25
N VAL A 13 6.12 45.87 -8.42
CA VAL A 13 5.08 44.94 -8.90
C VAL A 13 5.62 43.55 -9.13
N SER A 14 6.82 43.42 -9.72
CA SER A 14 7.46 42.11 -9.93
C SER A 14 7.73 41.39 -8.61
N MET A 15 8.25 42.08 -7.60
CA MET A 15 8.46 41.52 -6.25
C MET A 15 7.14 41.09 -5.57
N MET A 16 6.08 41.85 -5.74
CA MET A 16 4.76 41.49 -5.21
C MET A 16 4.22 40.23 -5.82
N ILE A 17 4.31 40.07 -7.14
CA ILE A 17 3.88 38.86 -7.86
C ILE A 17 4.70 37.64 -7.43
N ILE A 18 6.04 37.76 -7.36
CA ILE A 18 6.91 36.67 -6.93
C ILE A 18 6.57 36.22 -5.50
N SER A 19 6.37 37.17 -4.59
CA SER A 19 6.00 36.89 -3.20
C SER A 19 4.67 36.12 -3.09
N LEU A 20 3.68 36.50 -3.90
CA LEU A 20 2.38 35.82 -3.97
C LEU A 20 2.53 34.39 -4.51
N LEU A 21 3.32 34.20 -5.58
CA LEU A 21 3.57 32.88 -6.15
C LEU A 21 4.27 31.95 -5.16
N VAL A 22 5.28 32.41 -4.43
CA VAL A 22 6.00 31.62 -3.41
C VAL A 22 5.05 31.21 -2.29
N ALA A 23 4.17 32.11 -1.83
CA ALA A 23 3.17 31.80 -0.80
C ALA A 23 2.19 30.71 -1.26
N LEU A 24 1.72 30.75 -2.52
CA LEU A 24 0.82 29.76 -3.10
C LEU A 24 1.48 28.38 -3.23
N ILE A 25 2.76 28.31 -3.63
CA ILE A 25 3.50 27.05 -3.76
C ILE A 25 3.65 26.38 -2.40
N SER A 26 4.01 27.12 -1.35
CA SER A 26 4.20 26.59 0.00
C SER A 26 2.93 26.00 0.60
N GLY A 27 1.76 26.63 0.36
CA GLY A 27 0.47 26.10 0.80
C GLY A 27 -0.02 24.90 -0.02
N GLY A 28 0.23 24.91 -1.33
CA GLY A 28 -0.24 23.90 -2.26
C GLY A 28 0.34 22.50 -2.02
N SER A 29 1.60 22.38 -1.64
CA SER A 29 2.26 21.10 -1.39
C SER A 29 1.61 20.30 -0.23
N THR A 30 1.22 20.98 0.83
CA THR A 30 0.55 20.35 1.98
C THR A 30 -0.88 19.90 1.61
N LEU A 31 -1.59 20.67 0.79
CA LEU A 31 -2.92 20.28 0.31
C LEU A 31 -2.85 19.04 -0.58
N LEU A 32 -1.86 18.98 -1.49
CA LEU A 32 -1.64 17.81 -2.36
C LEU A 32 -1.31 16.56 -1.55
N ALA A 33 -0.43 16.65 -0.55
CA ALA A 33 -0.09 15.52 0.31
C ALA A 33 -1.29 15.02 1.13
N ASN A 34 -2.13 15.93 1.64
CA ASN A 34 -3.39 15.56 2.29
C ASN A 34 -4.36 14.86 1.32
N ALA A 35 -4.45 15.33 0.07
CA ALA A 35 -5.30 14.72 -0.94
C ALA A 35 -4.82 13.31 -1.30
N LYS A 36 -3.50 13.10 -1.44
CA LYS A 36 -2.89 11.78 -1.66
C LYS A 36 -3.17 10.82 -0.51
N ALA A 37 -2.96 11.24 0.74
CA ALA A 37 -3.25 10.42 1.92
C ALA A 37 -4.74 10.03 2.00
N ASN A 38 -5.66 10.96 1.74
CA ASN A 38 -7.09 10.65 1.71
C ASN A 38 -7.48 9.74 0.53
N LYS A 39 -6.78 9.82 -0.60
CA LYS A 39 -6.99 8.92 -1.73
C LYS A 39 -6.56 7.51 -1.37
N LEU A 40 -5.36 7.34 -0.78
CA LEU A 40 -4.87 6.06 -0.30
C LEU A 40 -5.86 5.41 0.68
N LEU A 41 -6.34 6.16 1.67
CA LEU A 41 -7.35 5.67 2.62
C LEU A 41 -8.60 5.13 1.92
N ARG A 42 -9.13 5.87 0.93
CA ARG A 42 -10.30 5.41 0.19
C ARG A 42 -10.01 4.15 -0.63
N GLU A 43 -8.81 4.04 -1.20
CA GLU A 43 -8.38 2.86 -1.95
C GLU A 43 -8.31 1.63 -1.03
N MET A 44 -7.70 1.74 0.15
CA MET A 44 -7.63 0.67 1.16
C MET A 44 -9.02 0.22 1.61
N LEU A 45 -9.87 1.16 2.02
CA LEU A 45 -11.25 0.85 2.45
C LEU A 45 -12.08 0.21 1.33
N SER A 46 -11.88 0.62 0.07
CA SER A 46 -12.55 0.00 -1.08
C SER A 46 -12.13 -1.46 -1.28
N ILE A 47 -10.85 -1.77 -1.03
CA ILE A 47 -10.35 -3.16 -1.11
C ILE A 47 -10.93 -3.98 0.03
N LYS A 48 -10.93 -3.48 1.25
CA LYS A 48 -11.54 -4.17 2.40
C LYS A 48 -13.01 -4.46 2.18
N GLN A 49 -13.77 -3.50 1.67
CA GLN A 49 -15.17 -3.71 1.31
C GLN A 49 -15.36 -4.78 0.23
N ALA A 50 -14.49 -4.77 -0.79
CA ALA A 50 -14.51 -5.79 -1.84
C ALA A 50 -14.18 -7.18 -1.28
N PHE A 51 -13.24 -7.27 -0.36
CA PHE A 51 -12.85 -8.49 0.33
C PHE A 51 -14.03 -9.08 1.13
N SER A 52 -14.65 -8.28 2.00
CA SER A 52 -15.81 -8.70 2.79
C SER A 52 -17.02 -9.05 1.92
N LEU A 53 -17.22 -8.34 0.79
CA LEU A 53 -18.29 -8.65 -0.15
C LEU A 53 -18.04 -9.99 -0.86
N PHE A 54 -16.78 -10.27 -1.22
CA PHE A 54 -16.39 -11.55 -1.81
C PHE A 54 -16.67 -12.70 -0.84
N GLU A 55 -16.19 -12.57 0.40
CA GLU A 55 -16.42 -13.57 1.46
C GLU A 55 -17.91 -13.83 1.68
N SER A 56 -18.73 -12.79 1.77
CA SER A 56 -20.17 -12.94 1.95
C SER A 56 -20.89 -13.55 0.73
N THR A 57 -20.29 -13.48 -0.46
CA THR A 57 -20.87 -13.96 -1.71
C THR A 57 -20.48 -15.43 -1.99
N PHE A 58 -19.23 -15.78 -1.72
CA PHE A 58 -18.63 -17.06 -2.08
C PHE A 58 -18.39 -17.99 -0.88
N ASP A 59 -18.65 -17.52 0.35
CA ASP A 59 -18.34 -18.23 1.61
C ASP A 59 -16.86 -18.68 1.66
N ALA A 60 -15.98 -17.84 1.12
CA ALA A 60 -14.54 -18.07 1.00
C ALA A 60 -13.79 -16.74 0.87
N LEU A 61 -12.52 -16.71 1.27
CA LEU A 61 -11.66 -15.55 1.05
C LEU A 61 -11.19 -15.48 -0.41
N PRO A 62 -11.05 -14.27 -1.00
CA PRO A 62 -10.41 -14.15 -2.29
C PRO A 62 -8.93 -14.57 -2.16
N GLY A 63 -8.43 -15.34 -3.11
CA GLY A 63 -7.13 -16.00 -3.01
C GLY A 63 -7.22 -17.42 -2.44
N ASP A 64 -7.95 -17.62 -1.36
CA ASP A 64 -8.13 -18.92 -0.70
C ASP A 64 -9.37 -19.70 -1.19
N PHE A 65 -10.03 -19.27 -2.25
CA PHE A 65 -11.22 -19.93 -2.79
C PHE A 65 -10.88 -21.24 -3.52
N LYS A 66 -11.14 -22.38 -2.86
CA LYS A 66 -10.79 -23.73 -3.34
C LYS A 66 -11.54 -24.19 -4.62
N ASP A 67 -12.70 -23.62 -4.90
CA ASP A 67 -13.54 -24.00 -6.03
C ASP A 67 -13.49 -22.96 -7.18
N ALA A 68 -12.50 -22.07 -7.17
CA ALA A 68 -12.38 -20.95 -8.11
C ALA A 68 -12.36 -21.41 -9.57
N TYR A 69 -11.58 -22.44 -9.90
CA TYR A 69 -11.51 -22.98 -11.24
C TYR A 69 -12.85 -23.62 -11.69
N SER A 70 -13.55 -24.29 -10.78
CA SER A 70 -14.88 -24.86 -11.07
C SER A 70 -15.90 -23.76 -11.36
N TYR A 71 -15.70 -22.56 -10.80
CA TYR A 71 -16.60 -21.42 -10.94
C TYR A 71 -16.32 -20.59 -12.19
N TRP A 72 -15.05 -20.31 -12.49
CA TRP A 72 -14.63 -19.42 -13.60
C TRP A 72 -13.97 -20.14 -14.77
N GLY A 73 -13.52 -21.41 -14.60
CA GLY A 73 -12.85 -22.17 -15.64
C GLY A 73 -11.62 -21.47 -16.21
N ASP A 74 -11.45 -21.56 -17.52
CA ASP A 74 -10.33 -20.95 -18.26
C ASP A 74 -10.26 -19.41 -18.14
N ALA A 75 -11.28 -18.76 -17.58
CA ALA A 75 -11.22 -17.33 -17.29
C ALA A 75 -10.35 -17.03 -16.06
N CYS A 76 -10.16 -18.04 -15.18
CA CYS A 76 -9.27 -17.92 -14.03
C CYS A 76 -7.83 -18.25 -14.41
N ASP A 77 -7.60 -19.45 -14.92
CA ASP A 77 -6.31 -19.89 -15.49
C ASP A 77 -6.51 -21.17 -16.30
N THR A 78 -5.41 -21.75 -16.81
CA THR A 78 -5.43 -22.98 -17.62
C THR A 78 -5.63 -24.25 -16.78
N THR A 79 -5.29 -24.21 -15.48
CA THR A 79 -5.38 -25.33 -14.55
C THR A 79 -5.98 -24.91 -13.20
N ALA A 80 -6.56 -25.89 -12.50
CA ALA A 80 -7.09 -25.64 -11.16
C ALA A 80 -5.97 -25.27 -10.16
N ALA A 81 -4.75 -25.75 -10.35
CA ALA A 81 -3.61 -25.44 -9.48
C ALA A 81 -3.18 -23.98 -9.57
N GLU A 82 -3.45 -23.34 -10.71
CA GLU A 82 -3.10 -21.94 -11.00
C GLU A 82 -4.25 -20.97 -10.70
N CYS A 83 -5.32 -21.46 -10.08
CA CYS A 83 -6.52 -20.68 -9.82
C CYS A 83 -7.08 -20.90 -8.41
N ASN A 84 -7.02 -22.15 -7.90
CA ASN A 84 -7.65 -22.50 -6.63
C ASN A 84 -6.74 -22.19 -5.44
N GLY A 85 -7.33 -21.61 -4.40
CA GLY A 85 -6.76 -21.65 -3.04
C GLY A 85 -7.03 -22.98 -2.35
N ASN A 86 -6.60 -23.12 -1.11
CA ASN A 86 -6.74 -24.35 -0.33
C ASN A 86 -7.96 -24.37 0.60
N GLY A 87 -8.59 -23.23 0.87
CA GLY A 87 -9.80 -23.06 1.67
C GLY A 87 -9.58 -23.18 3.17
N ASN A 88 -8.40 -22.81 3.68
CA ASN A 88 -8.05 -22.90 5.09
C ASN A 88 -8.32 -21.61 5.89
N GLY A 89 -8.76 -20.53 5.24
CA GLY A 89 -9.01 -19.21 5.84
C GLY A 89 -7.76 -18.33 5.97
N GLN A 90 -6.63 -18.76 5.40
CA GLN A 90 -5.36 -18.05 5.42
C GLN A 90 -4.89 -17.86 3.99
N ILE A 91 -4.46 -16.67 3.63
CA ILE A 91 -3.93 -16.39 2.29
C ILE A 91 -2.44 -16.61 2.32
N ALA A 92 -1.99 -17.78 1.90
CA ALA A 92 -0.58 -18.16 1.96
C ALA A 92 0.27 -17.24 1.07
N GLU A 93 1.37 -16.73 1.66
CA GLU A 93 2.46 -16.09 0.94
C GLU A 93 3.50 -17.16 0.58
N SER A 94 3.95 -17.22 -0.67
CA SER A 94 5.06 -18.11 -1.00
C SER A 94 6.38 -17.53 -0.52
N VAL A 95 7.00 -18.24 0.40
CA VAL A 95 8.39 -17.99 0.84
C VAL A 95 9.39 -18.88 0.12
N SER A 96 8.96 -19.75 -0.80
CA SER A 96 9.82 -20.72 -1.48
C SER A 96 9.98 -20.35 -2.95
N GLU A 97 11.24 -20.20 -3.39
CA GLU A 97 11.62 -19.91 -4.78
C GLU A 97 11.14 -20.98 -5.81
N ASN A 98 10.51 -22.06 -5.34
CA ASN A 98 10.07 -23.20 -6.14
C ASN A 98 8.55 -23.39 -6.21
N GLU A 99 7.74 -22.60 -5.50
CA GLU A 99 6.28 -22.68 -5.59
C GLU A 99 5.72 -21.55 -6.45
N SER A 100 5.39 -21.87 -7.70
CA SER A 100 4.92 -20.93 -8.73
C SER A 100 3.57 -20.29 -8.42
N TYR A 101 2.79 -20.83 -7.48
CA TYR A 101 1.40 -20.41 -7.25
C TYR A 101 1.15 -20.17 -5.79
N THR A 102 0.91 -18.91 -5.45
CA THR A 102 0.59 -18.48 -4.10
C THR A 102 -0.76 -17.85 -4.05
N GLU A 103 -1.50 -18.12 -3.00
CA GLU A 103 -2.84 -17.58 -2.80
C GLU A 103 -2.89 -16.06 -2.81
N SER A 104 -1.83 -15.42 -2.33
CA SER A 104 -1.71 -13.95 -2.37
C SER A 104 -1.80 -13.36 -3.79
N LYS A 105 -1.30 -14.08 -4.81
CA LYS A 105 -1.42 -13.70 -6.22
C LYS A 105 -2.86 -13.79 -6.73
N PHE A 106 -3.65 -14.70 -6.19
CA PHE A 106 -5.04 -14.91 -6.64
C PHE A 106 -6.02 -13.92 -6.03
N VAL A 107 -5.67 -13.21 -4.95
CA VAL A 107 -6.59 -12.31 -4.25
C VAL A 107 -7.25 -11.33 -5.20
N PHE A 108 -6.47 -10.51 -5.89
CA PHE A 108 -7.02 -9.49 -6.78
C PHE A 108 -7.57 -10.07 -8.07
N HIS A 109 -7.07 -11.23 -8.48
CA HIS A 109 -7.62 -11.98 -9.61
C HIS A 109 -9.05 -12.45 -9.34
N HIS A 110 -9.30 -13.10 -8.20
CA HIS A 110 -10.64 -13.51 -7.78
C HIS A 110 -11.58 -12.32 -7.62
N LEU A 111 -11.12 -11.21 -7.03
CA LEU A 111 -11.91 -9.97 -6.91
C LEU A 111 -12.28 -9.38 -8.27
N ASN A 112 -11.39 -9.46 -9.26
CA ASN A 112 -11.65 -8.99 -10.61
C ASN A 112 -12.61 -9.91 -11.37
N LEU A 113 -12.40 -11.23 -11.31
CA LEU A 113 -13.26 -12.25 -11.95
C LEU A 113 -14.70 -12.21 -11.41
N SER A 114 -14.86 -12.03 -10.10
CA SER A 114 -16.17 -11.87 -9.46
C SER A 114 -16.88 -10.58 -9.88
N GLY A 115 -16.17 -9.63 -10.48
CA GLY A 115 -16.69 -8.31 -10.85
C GLY A 115 -16.89 -7.35 -9.67
N ILE A 116 -16.50 -7.75 -8.46
CA ILE A 116 -16.62 -6.95 -7.23
C ILE A 116 -15.63 -5.79 -7.25
N LEU A 117 -14.37 -6.04 -7.63
CA LEU A 117 -13.35 -5.01 -7.75
C LEU A 117 -12.77 -5.01 -9.17
N LYS A 118 -13.22 -4.04 -9.99
CA LYS A 118 -12.65 -3.84 -11.34
C LYS A 118 -11.60 -2.75 -11.30
N ARG A 119 -10.35 -3.14 -11.14
CA ARG A 119 -9.20 -2.22 -11.24
C ARG A 119 -8.26 -2.69 -12.35
N GLY A 120 -8.25 -1.93 -13.46
CA GLY A 120 -7.32 -2.15 -14.56
C GLY A 120 -7.57 -3.43 -15.38
N ASN A 121 -6.69 -3.69 -16.30
CA ASN A 121 -6.61 -4.97 -17.00
C ASN A 121 -5.67 -5.86 -16.18
N TYR A 122 -6.24 -6.71 -15.34
CA TYR A 122 -5.49 -7.82 -14.76
C TYR A 122 -5.21 -8.83 -15.88
N THR A 123 -3.96 -9.08 -16.13
CA THR A 123 -3.49 -10.27 -16.86
C THR A 123 -2.68 -11.09 -15.87
N PRO A 124 -3.03 -12.36 -15.61
CA PRO A 124 -2.17 -13.23 -14.82
C PRO A 124 -0.78 -13.17 -15.43
N SER A 125 0.21 -12.76 -14.65
CA SER A 125 1.59 -12.82 -15.13
C SER A 125 2.00 -14.28 -15.18
N THR A 126 2.34 -14.76 -16.36
CA THR A 126 2.98 -16.08 -16.55
C THR A 126 4.49 -16.01 -16.26
N ASP A 127 4.98 -14.85 -15.86
CA ASP A 127 6.38 -14.61 -15.53
C ASP A 127 6.59 -14.79 -14.02
N GLU A 128 7.63 -15.49 -13.64
CA GLU A 128 8.03 -15.80 -12.25
C GLU A 128 8.44 -14.54 -11.44
N SER A 129 8.33 -13.36 -12.04
CA SER A 129 8.52 -12.10 -11.34
C SER A 129 7.26 -11.80 -10.49
N TYR A 130 7.47 -11.53 -9.22
CA TYR A 130 6.48 -11.15 -8.21
C TYR A 130 5.77 -9.84 -8.57
N GLU A 131 4.99 -9.81 -9.66
CA GLU A 131 4.14 -8.67 -9.99
C GLU A 131 2.82 -8.81 -9.23
N TYR A 132 2.74 -8.13 -8.11
CA TYR A 132 1.50 -7.91 -7.39
C TYR A 132 0.66 -6.90 -8.17
N ASP A 133 -0.52 -7.31 -8.59
CA ASP A 133 -1.30 -6.57 -9.60
C ASP A 133 -2.10 -5.39 -9.09
N LEU A 134 -1.97 -5.03 -7.83
CA LEU A 134 -2.68 -3.89 -7.29
C LEU A 134 -1.79 -2.67 -7.10
N THR A 135 -1.93 -1.71 -8.00
CA THR A 135 -1.27 -0.41 -7.90
C THR A 135 -2.14 0.59 -7.14
N PHE A 136 -1.58 1.21 -6.11
CA PHE A 136 -2.18 2.33 -5.40
C PHE A 136 -1.79 3.64 -6.08
N ALA A 137 -2.71 4.18 -6.87
CA ALA A 137 -2.44 5.36 -7.70
C ALA A 137 -2.14 6.65 -6.90
N ALA A 138 -2.35 6.66 -5.58
CA ALA A 138 -2.04 7.80 -4.73
C ALA A 138 -0.53 8.05 -4.61
N TYR A 139 0.25 6.97 -4.53
CA TYR A 139 1.70 7.02 -4.30
C TYR A 139 2.50 6.23 -5.34
N ASP A 140 1.84 5.66 -6.35
CA ASP A 140 2.46 4.77 -7.33
C ASP A 140 3.20 3.61 -6.65
N THR A 141 2.47 2.95 -5.74
CA THR A 141 2.93 1.84 -4.92
C THR A 141 2.09 0.61 -5.18
N GLN A 142 2.59 -0.54 -4.78
CA GLN A 142 1.91 -1.83 -4.93
C GLN A 142 1.39 -2.33 -3.58
N GLY A 143 0.48 -3.28 -3.62
CA GLY A 143 -0.05 -3.93 -2.42
C GLY A 143 -0.32 -5.39 -2.64
N VAL A 144 -0.08 -6.18 -1.61
CA VAL A 144 -0.32 -7.62 -1.54
C VAL A 144 -1.15 -7.94 -0.31
N VAL A 145 -2.01 -8.94 -0.40
CA VAL A 145 -2.73 -9.49 0.75
C VAL A 145 -2.16 -10.85 1.06
N TYR A 146 -1.77 -11.08 2.31
CA TYR A 146 -1.24 -12.36 2.76
C TYR A 146 -1.42 -12.57 4.26
N TYR A 147 -1.32 -13.83 4.67
CA TYR A 147 -1.25 -14.27 6.06
C TYR A 147 0.23 -14.56 6.40
N PRO A 148 0.82 -13.90 7.40
CA PRO A 148 2.24 -14.08 7.71
C PRO A 148 2.51 -15.45 8.32
N ASP A 149 3.53 -16.15 7.83
CA ASP A 149 3.96 -17.45 8.35
C ASP A 149 4.52 -17.39 9.77
N SER A 150 4.98 -16.21 10.22
CA SER A 150 5.42 -15.97 11.58
C SER A 150 4.85 -14.65 12.11
N VAL A 151 4.29 -14.71 13.32
CA VAL A 151 3.69 -13.55 13.98
C VAL A 151 4.69 -12.71 14.79
N GLU A 152 5.97 -13.09 14.81
CA GLU A 152 6.99 -12.43 15.66
C GLU A 152 7.21 -10.95 15.32
N ASN A 153 6.95 -10.57 14.07
CA ASN A 153 7.12 -9.19 13.57
C ASN A 153 5.81 -8.52 13.18
N PHE A 154 4.66 -9.13 13.49
CA PHE A 154 3.34 -8.61 13.16
C PHE A 154 2.59 -8.20 14.44
N PRO A 155 1.84 -7.11 14.40
CA PRO A 155 1.04 -6.68 15.54
C PRO A 155 -0.14 -7.64 15.77
N GLU A 156 -0.38 -7.95 17.04
CA GLU A 156 -1.61 -8.54 17.60
C GLU A 156 -2.28 -9.70 16.82
N GLY A 157 -1.52 -10.75 16.53
CA GLY A 157 -2.13 -12.00 16.06
C GLY A 157 -1.98 -12.30 14.59
N ALA A 158 -2.37 -13.51 14.24
CA ALA A 158 -2.29 -14.03 12.88
C ALA A 158 -3.58 -13.65 12.13
N GLN A 159 -3.49 -12.76 11.17
CA GLN A 159 -4.59 -12.22 10.36
C GLN A 159 -4.14 -12.06 8.92
N ASN A 160 -5.10 -11.93 7.98
CA ASN A 160 -4.78 -11.57 6.61
C ASN A 160 -4.51 -10.06 6.53
N TRP A 161 -3.32 -9.69 6.11
CA TRP A 161 -2.88 -8.28 6.03
C TRP A 161 -2.77 -7.80 4.59
N LEU A 162 -3.29 -6.62 4.31
CA LEU A 162 -2.95 -5.87 3.11
C LEU A 162 -1.69 -5.06 3.40
N GLN A 163 -0.55 -5.50 2.87
CA GLN A 163 0.69 -4.73 2.91
C GLN A 163 0.78 -3.81 1.70
N ILE A 164 1.16 -2.55 1.92
CA ILE A 164 1.39 -1.56 0.87
C ILE A 164 2.78 -0.98 1.04
N GLY A 165 3.56 -1.04 -0.04
CA GLY A 165 4.92 -0.55 -0.06
C GLY A 165 5.43 -0.24 -1.46
N SER A 166 6.71 0.06 -1.60
CA SER A 166 7.39 0.28 -2.87
C SER A 166 8.44 -0.80 -3.13
N GLY A 167 8.56 -1.24 -4.37
CA GLY A 167 9.54 -2.25 -4.79
C GLY A 167 9.10 -3.68 -4.54
N ALA A 168 10.01 -4.62 -4.76
CA ALA A 168 9.73 -6.04 -4.62
C ALA A 168 9.30 -6.37 -3.19
N LEU A 169 8.27 -7.20 -3.05
CA LEU A 169 7.67 -7.63 -1.78
C LEU A 169 7.04 -6.48 -0.95
N GLU A 170 6.75 -5.31 -1.57
CA GLU A 170 6.13 -4.13 -0.93
C GLU A 170 6.84 -3.68 0.36
N ALA A 171 8.08 -4.14 0.58
CA ALA A 171 8.86 -3.84 1.79
C ALA A 171 9.43 -2.42 1.80
N GLY A 172 9.43 -1.74 0.65
CA GLY A 172 10.00 -0.40 0.50
C GLY A 172 9.13 0.71 1.08
N ALA A 173 9.79 1.73 1.61
CA ALA A 173 9.14 2.91 2.13
C ALA A 173 8.50 3.75 1.02
N TYR A 174 7.27 4.20 1.25
CA TYR A 174 6.59 5.13 0.34
C TYR A 174 5.95 6.32 1.06
N LEU A 175 5.77 6.22 2.37
CA LEU A 175 5.03 7.21 3.15
C LEU A 175 5.93 7.87 4.21
N GLN A 176 5.81 9.18 4.39
CA GLN A 176 6.48 9.90 5.47
C GLN A 176 5.78 9.63 6.81
N PRO A 177 6.51 9.54 7.94
CA PRO A 177 5.92 9.25 9.26
C PRO A 177 4.77 10.16 9.67
N LYS A 178 4.84 11.45 9.36
CA LYS A 178 3.75 12.39 9.67
C LYS A 178 2.44 12.10 8.93
N TRP A 179 2.52 11.53 7.73
CA TRP A 179 1.34 11.16 6.96
C TRP A 179 0.82 9.79 7.38
N ALA A 180 1.72 8.85 7.71
CA ALA A 180 1.38 7.58 8.32
C ALA A 180 0.59 7.79 9.62
N HIS A 181 1.13 8.58 10.55
CA HIS A 181 0.45 8.94 11.80
C HIS A 181 -0.92 9.62 11.58
N LYS A 182 -1.04 10.45 10.54
CA LYS A 182 -2.30 11.11 10.23
C LYS A 182 -3.34 10.15 9.66
N LEU A 183 -2.93 9.16 8.88
CA LEU A 183 -3.80 8.09 8.39
C LEU A 183 -4.25 7.21 9.55
N ASP A 184 -3.31 6.76 10.36
CA ASP A 184 -3.54 5.96 11.54
C ASP A 184 -4.58 6.61 12.48
N LYS A 185 -4.42 7.87 12.85
CA LYS A 185 -5.42 8.62 13.63
C LYS A 185 -6.80 8.76 12.99
N LYS A 186 -6.90 8.57 11.70
CA LYS A 186 -8.20 8.58 10.99
C LYS A 186 -8.85 7.22 10.94
N ILE A 187 -8.04 6.17 10.96
CA ILE A 187 -8.48 4.79 10.83
C ILE A 187 -8.75 4.21 12.21
N ASP A 188 -7.82 4.41 13.16
CA ASP A 188 -7.96 3.88 14.51
C ASP A 188 -7.37 4.77 15.62
N ASN A 189 -6.17 4.47 16.15
CA ASN A 189 -5.71 5.03 17.44
C ASN A 189 -4.50 5.96 17.34
N GLY A 190 -3.79 6.00 16.21
CA GLY A 190 -2.58 6.80 16.00
C GLY A 190 -1.32 6.21 16.60
N LEU A 191 -1.29 4.91 16.93
CA LEU A 191 -0.15 4.18 17.45
C LEU A 191 0.37 3.17 16.41
N PRO A 192 1.62 3.23 15.97
CA PRO A 192 2.09 2.55 14.77
C PRO A 192 2.01 1.01 14.78
N TRP A 193 1.94 0.39 15.97
CA TRP A 193 2.00 -1.07 16.11
C TRP A 193 0.72 -1.68 16.70
N THR A 194 -0.38 -0.94 16.69
CA THR A 194 -1.65 -1.41 17.28
C THR A 194 -2.83 -1.01 16.42
N GLY A 195 -3.88 -1.83 16.44
CA GLY A 195 -5.13 -1.56 15.74
C GLY A 195 -5.18 -2.17 14.34
N VAL A 196 -6.13 -1.73 13.55
CA VAL A 196 -6.42 -2.25 12.20
C VAL A 196 -5.49 -1.65 11.12
N PHE A 197 -4.83 -0.55 11.43
CA PHE A 197 -3.84 0.09 10.56
C PHE A 197 -2.51 0.20 11.30
N THR A 198 -1.53 -0.51 10.82
CA THR A 198 -0.22 -0.57 11.43
C THR A 198 0.88 -0.22 10.43
N ILE A 199 2.07 0.01 10.93
CA ILE A 199 3.21 0.44 10.14
C ILE A 199 4.34 -0.56 10.32
N MET A 200 4.94 -0.98 9.22
CA MET A 200 6.26 -1.60 9.25
C MET A 200 7.33 -0.57 8.92
N ASP A 201 8.43 -0.63 9.63
CA ASP A 201 9.64 0.06 9.23
C ASP A 201 10.21 -0.62 7.97
N SER A 202 10.42 0.14 6.91
CA SER A 202 10.86 -0.42 5.65
C SER A 202 12.26 -0.98 5.73
N THR A 203 12.45 -2.19 5.23
CA THR A 203 13.77 -2.61 4.75
C THR A 203 14.13 -1.76 3.54
N GLY A 204 15.35 -1.23 3.50
CA GLY A 204 15.75 -0.33 2.40
C GLY A 204 15.51 -0.97 1.03
N ALA A 205 15.13 -0.19 0.04
CA ALA A 205 14.75 -0.57 -1.33
C ALA A 205 15.82 -1.35 -2.15
N SER A 206 16.91 -1.80 -1.52
CA SER A 206 18.06 -2.46 -2.16
C SER A 206 18.29 -3.90 -1.72
N GLY A 207 17.35 -4.55 -1.00
CA GLY A 207 17.61 -5.90 -0.51
C GLY A 207 18.69 -5.98 0.60
N ASP A 208 19.21 -4.84 1.03
CA ASP A 208 20.07 -4.75 2.22
C ASP A 208 19.16 -4.79 3.44
N GLN A 209 19.24 -5.87 4.22
CA GLN A 209 18.43 -6.15 5.41
C GLN A 209 18.74 -5.21 6.59
N THR A 210 19.26 -4.03 6.32
CA THR A 210 19.34 -2.97 7.32
C THR A 210 17.99 -2.30 7.44
N VAL A 211 17.20 -2.77 8.37
CA VAL A 211 15.91 -2.15 8.74
C VAL A 211 16.18 -0.70 9.11
N ASN A 212 15.69 0.22 8.29
CA ASN A 212 15.77 1.65 8.62
C ASN A 212 14.59 2.02 9.52
N PHE A 213 14.73 1.89 10.82
CA PHE A 213 13.76 2.28 11.86
C PHE A 213 13.45 3.79 11.87
N ASN A 214 13.29 4.38 10.68
CA ASN A 214 13.10 5.83 10.53
C ASN A 214 11.61 6.23 10.45
N CYS A 215 10.70 5.25 10.43
CA CYS A 215 9.26 5.49 10.52
C CYS A 215 8.83 5.62 11.97
N THR A 216 9.28 4.71 12.81
CA THR A 216 9.00 4.63 14.24
C THR A 216 10.31 4.56 15.03
N GLY A 217 10.27 4.87 16.32
CA GLY A 217 11.45 4.74 17.18
C GLY A 217 12.56 5.77 16.96
N ASP A 218 13.78 5.38 17.32
CA ASP A 218 15.00 6.21 17.30
C ASP A 218 15.98 5.78 16.19
N GLY A 219 15.54 4.97 15.25
CA GLY A 219 16.38 4.40 14.19
C GLY A 219 17.10 3.11 14.59
N GLN A 220 16.87 2.56 15.78
CA GLN A 220 17.50 1.34 16.28
C GLN A 220 16.53 0.32 16.88
N THR A 221 15.35 0.75 17.31
CA THR A 221 14.36 -0.11 17.94
C THR A 221 12.94 0.20 17.45
N VAL A 222 12.11 -0.83 17.35
CA VAL A 222 10.67 -0.69 17.14
C VAL A 222 10.06 0.11 18.30
N SER A 223 9.30 1.13 17.99
CA SER A 223 8.70 2.00 19.00
C SER A 223 7.24 2.31 18.66
N ASN A 224 6.39 2.40 19.65
CA ASN A 224 5.00 2.86 19.51
C ASN A 224 4.87 4.39 19.25
N VAL A 225 5.90 5.02 18.73
CA VAL A 225 5.93 6.46 18.46
C VAL A 225 6.44 6.72 17.04
N TYR A 226 5.68 7.47 16.27
CA TYR A 226 6.10 7.93 14.93
C TYR A 226 7.23 8.95 14.99
N GLN A 227 8.22 8.82 14.12
CA GLN A 227 9.31 9.79 13.93
C GLN A 227 8.85 11.01 13.13
N LEU A 228 8.02 11.86 13.74
CA LEU A 228 7.38 13.00 13.06
C LEU A 228 8.36 14.05 12.52
N SER A 229 9.60 14.07 13.00
CA SER A 229 10.68 14.93 12.50
C SER A 229 11.29 14.42 11.19
N ASN A 230 11.10 13.14 10.86
CA ASN A 230 11.59 12.58 9.62
C ASN A 230 10.69 13.01 8.43
N ASN A 231 11.29 13.68 7.45
CA ASN A 231 10.60 14.22 6.28
C ASN A 231 10.85 13.42 5.00
N VAL A 232 11.49 12.25 5.09
CA VAL A 232 11.65 11.32 3.98
C VAL A 232 10.63 10.18 4.10
N ALA A 233 10.37 9.49 3.00
CA ALA A 233 9.57 8.27 3.03
C ALA A 233 10.34 7.20 3.81
N ALA A 234 9.72 6.66 4.85
CA ALA A 234 10.33 5.69 5.77
C ALA A 234 9.36 4.59 6.20
N CYS A 235 8.07 4.73 5.87
CA CYS A 235 7.02 3.82 6.29
C CYS A 235 6.46 3.04 5.11
N ASN A 236 6.22 1.76 5.30
CA ASN A 236 5.23 0.97 4.60
C ASN A 236 4.02 0.74 5.54
N THR A 237 2.93 0.26 5.02
CA THR A 237 1.70 0.14 5.81
C THR A 237 1.10 -1.25 5.72
N LEU A 238 0.52 -1.70 6.82
CA LEU A 238 -0.29 -2.90 6.93
C LEU A 238 -1.72 -2.52 7.30
N PHE A 239 -2.68 -3.16 6.69
CA PHE A 239 -4.09 -2.95 6.96
C PHE A 239 -4.78 -4.30 7.17
N ASP A 240 -5.40 -4.48 8.34
CA ASP A 240 -6.09 -5.70 8.70
C ASP A 240 -7.32 -5.93 7.81
N MET A 241 -7.39 -7.10 7.20
CA MET A 241 -8.46 -7.47 6.28
C MET A 241 -9.59 -8.24 6.96
N ASP A 242 -9.33 -8.84 8.13
CA ASP A 242 -10.27 -9.73 8.84
C ASP A 242 -11.12 -8.99 9.88
N SER A 243 -10.80 -7.73 10.23
CA SER A 243 -11.49 -6.94 11.27
C SER A 243 -12.77 -6.26 10.81
#